data_29e62573798b9259a00b2b9de1f6f33b
#
_entry.id   29e62573798b9259a00b2b9de1f6f33b
#
_cell.length_a   1.000
_cell.length_b   1.000
_cell.length_c   1.000
_cell.angle_alpha   90.00
_cell.angle_beta   90.00
_cell.angle_gamma   90.00
#
_symmetry.space_group_name_H-M   'P 1'
#
loop_
_entity.id
_entity.type
_entity.pdbx_description
1 polymer ?
#
loop_
_entity_poly.entity_id
_entity_poly.type
_entity_poly.pdbx_seq_one_letter_code
_entity_poly.pdbx_strand_id
1 'polypeptide(L)'
;KATTNYNNNFAASYELNKKSDIENAVKGFIAKPSGKILNDKNEVVWDFDSFNFLEGDAPESVNPSLWRQAKLNNNIGLFKVSEGIWQIRGFDLANMTLIEGKTGWIIVDTLTSKETAAAAINFARKYLGDKPVSAIIFTHSHVDHFGGALGVLTPEQIKAGNVPVIVISDESDFVKIAQALLYRNSPKEIPMSMGACLINGINNWQKI
;
A
#
# COMPACT_ATOMS: atom_id res chain seq x y z
N LYS A 1 25.97 18.16 -20.13
CA LYS A 1 26.89 19.10 -19.41
C LYS A 1 26.14 20.02 -18.42
N ALA A 2 25.04 20.71 -18.78
CA ALA A 2 24.32 21.60 -17.86
C ALA A 2 23.70 20.83 -16.68
N THR A 3 23.02 19.72 -16.97
CA THR A 3 22.41 18.84 -15.94
C THR A 3 23.47 18.26 -15.01
N THR A 4 24.57 17.75 -15.54
CA THR A 4 25.70 17.22 -14.76
C THR A 4 26.28 18.28 -13.81
N ASN A 5 26.52 19.50 -14.30
CA ASN A 5 27.02 20.59 -13.47
C ASN A 5 26.04 20.99 -12.36
N TYR A 6 24.74 21.03 -12.69
CA TYR A 6 23.70 21.30 -11.69
C TYR A 6 23.67 20.21 -10.61
N ASN A 7 23.66 18.94 -10.99
CA ASN A 7 23.63 17.81 -10.06
C ASN A 7 24.87 17.79 -9.15
N ASN A 8 26.06 18.07 -9.68
CA ASN A 8 27.28 18.13 -8.89
C ASN A 8 27.27 19.29 -7.86
N ASN A 9 26.80 20.47 -8.28
CA ASN A 9 26.64 21.59 -7.37
C ASN A 9 25.60 21.33 -6.29
N PHE A 10 24.48 20.68 -6.66
CA PHE A 10 23.45 20.25 -5.73
C PHE A 10 23.98 19.25 -4.70
N ALA A 11 24.72 18.22 -5.15
CA ALA A 11 25.30 17.20 -4.27
C ALA A 11 26.25 17.82 -3.22
N ALA A 12 27.01 18.85 -3.61
CA ALA A 12 27.93 19.54 -2.71
C ALA A 12 27.22 20.39 -1.64
N SER A 13 25.97 20.77 -1.84
CA SER A 13 25.18 21.64 -0.94
C SER A 13 24.27 20.90 0.03
N TYR A 14 24.16 19.57 -0.07
CA TYR A 14 23.23 18.76 0.75
C TYR A 14 23.94 17.61 1.49
N GLU A 15 23.49 17.32 2.70
CA GLU A 15 23.93 16.14 3.47
C GLU A 15 23.27 14.85 2.95
N LEU A 16 23.67 14.40 1.75
CA LEU A 16 23.10 13.21 1.12
C LEU A 16 23.39 11.89 1.88
N ASN A 17 24.39 11.89 2.77
CA ASN A 17 24.85 10.71 3.51
C ASN A 17 24.42 10.72 4.99
N LYS A 18 23.31 11.37 5.31
CA LYS A 18 22.80 11.41 6.68
C LYS A 18 22.48 10.00 7.18
N LYS A 19 23.29 9.51 8.13
CA LYS A 19 23.20 8.12 8.63
C LYS A 19 21.85 7.80 9.27
N SER A 20 21.25 8.76 10.00
CA SER A 20 19.96 8.55 10.64
C SER A 20 18.83 8.16 9.69
N ASP A 21 18.85 8.66 8.45
CA ASP A 21 17.80 8.33 7.49
C ASP A 21 17.97 6.89 6.95
N ILE A 22 19.23 6.46 6.78
CA ILE A 22 19.55 5.08 6.36
C ILE A 22 19.17 4.10 7.46
N GLU A 23 19.52 4.40 8.72
CA GLU A 23 19.16 3.59 9.89
C GLU A 23 17.65 3.51 10.07
N ASN A 24 16.93 4.63 9.90
CA ASN A 24 15.49 4.68 10.01
C ASN A 24 14.78 3.93 8.87
N ALA A 25 15.35 3.91 7.67
CA ALA A 25 14.77 3.20 6.53
C ALA A 25 14.69 1.68 6.76
N VAL A 26 15.62 1.11 7.54
CA VAL A 26 15.67 -0.33 7.85
C VAL A 26 15.14 -0.67 9.25
N LYS A 27 14.78 0.33 10.03
CA LYS A 27 14.32 0.12 11.41
C LYS A 27 13.05 -0.74 11.45
N GLY A 28 13.06 -1.75 12.32
CA GLY A 28 11.93 -2.67 12.49
C GLY A 28 11.78 -3.69 11.36
N PHE A 29 12.77 -3.85 10.49
CA PHE A 29 12.76 -4.84 9.41
C PHE A 29 12.56 -6.26 9.95
N ILE A 30 11.64 -7.02 9.33
CA ILE A 30 11.33 -8.42 9.69
C ILE A 30 11.71 -9.35 8.55
N ALA A 31 11.24 -9.07 7.33
CA ALA A 31 11.44 -9.94 6.19
C ALA A 31 11.36 -9.21 4.86
N LYS A 32 12.11 -9.70 3.86
CA LYS A 32 12.11 -9.20 2.48
C LYS A 32 11.36 -10.15 1.55
N PRO A 33 10.49 -9.66 0.65
CA PRO A 33 9.91 -10.46 -0.42
C PRO A 33 10.94 -10.74 -1.52
N SER A 34 10.65 -11.70 -2.39
CA SER A 34 11.46 -12.03 -3.57
C SER A 34 10.58 -12.52 -4.71
N GLY A 35 11.11 -12.46 -5.94
CA GLY A 35 10.44 -12.93 -7.14
C GLY A 35 9.44 -11.92 -7.70
N LYS A 36 8.33 -12.43 -8.25
CA LYS A 36 7.35 -11.62 -8.98
C LYS A 36 5.93 -11.92 -8.50
N ILE A 37 5.08 -10.91 -8.52
CA ILE A 37 3.64 -11.05 -8.36
C ILE A 37 3.03 -11.15 -9.75
N LEU A 38 2.26 -12.20 -9.99
CA LEU A 38 1.62 -12.48 -11.26
C LEU A 38 0.10 -12.35 -11.14
N ASN A 39 -0.55 -12.01 -12.25
CA ASN A 39 -2.00 -12.09 -12.36
C ASN A 39 -2.48 -13.50 -12.80
N ASP A 40 -3.79 -13.67 -12.93
CA ASP A 40 -4.42 -14.94 -13.33
C ASP A 40 -4.02 -15.41 -14.76
N LYS A 41 -3.39 -14.54 -15.56
CA LYS A 41 -2.86 -14.85 -16.90
C LYS A 41 -1.36 -15.11 -16.92
N ASN A 42 -0.71 -15.21 -15.74
CA ASN A 42 0.74 -15.29 -15.58
C ASN A 42 1.51 -14.07 -16.10
N GLU A 43 0.88 -12.90 -16.20
CA GLU A 43 1.55 -11.66 -16.52
C GLU A 43 2.11 -11.02 -15.26
N VAL A 44 3.30 -10.40 -15.37
CA VAL A 44 3.94 -9.75 -14.22
C VAL A 44 3.19 -8.47 -13.85
N VAL A 45 2.67 -8.43 -12.63
CA VAL A 45 2.04 -7.24 -12.03
C VAL A 45 3.08 -6.42 -11.25
N TRP A 46 3.97 -7.10 -10.52
CA TRP A 46 5.04 -6.47 -9.76
C TRP A 46 6.27 -7.34 -9.73
N ASP A 47 7.45 -6.73 -9.86
CA ASP A 47 8.73 -7.44 -9.83
C ASP A 47 9.61 -6.80 -8.75
N PHE A 48 9.90 -7.56 -7.68
CA PHE A 48 10.69 -7.08 -6.55
C PHE A 48 12.15 -6.81 -6.90
N ASP A 49 12.64 -7.36 -8.01
CA ASP A 49 14.02 -7.19 -8.47
C ASP A 49 14.20 -6.02 -9.44
N SER A 50 13.10 -5.38 -9.87
CA SER A 50 13.12 -4.29 -10.86
C SER A 50 14.00 -3.10 -10.46
N PHE A 51 14.21 -2.89 -9.17
CA PHE A 51 14.99 -1.77 -8.63
C PHE A 51 16.36 -2.17 -8.09
N ASN A 52 16.82 -3.39 -8.35
CA ASN A 52 18.15 -3.86 -7.90
C ASN A 52 19.31 -3.10 -8.54
N PHE A 53 19.06 -2.32 -9.60
CA PHE A 53 20.05 -1.42 -10.21
C PHE A 53 20.39 -0.20 -9.33
N LEU A 54 19.66 0.06 -8.25
CA LEU A 54 19.86 1.21 -7.35
C LEU A 54 21.05 0.99 -6.40
N GLU A 55 22.22 0.75 -6.95
CA GLU A 55 23.47 0.54 -6.23
C GLU A 55 24.47 1.66 -6.52
N GLY A 56 25.47 1.81 -5.64
CA GLY A 56 26.55 2.79 -5.82
C GLY A 56 26.08 4.25 -5.80
N ASP A 57 26.87 5.10 -6.45
CA ASP A 57 26.60 6.53 -6.56
C ASP A 57 25.62 6.86 -7.69
N ALA A 58 24.97 8.03 -7.61
CA ALA A 58 24.05 8.48 -8.63
C ALA A 58 24.77 8.67 -9.98
N PRO A 59 24.21 8.18 -11.11
CA PRO A 59 24.72 8.54 -12.43
C PRO A 59 24.70 10.07 -12.62
N GLU A 60 25.67 10.61 -13.37
CA GLU A 60 25.80 12.08 -13.59
C GLU A 60 24.53 12.75 -14.13
N SER A 61 23.69 12.00 -14.86
CA SER A 61 22.42 12.48 -15.45
C SER A 61 21.25 12.49 -14.45
N VAL A 62 21.41 11.86 -13.27
CA VAL A 62 20.36 11.71 -12.26
C VAL A 62 20.61 12.64 -11.09
N ASN A 63 19.56 13.29 -10.58
CA ASN A 63 19.67 14.10 -9.38
C ASN A 63 20.06 13.22 -8.18
N PRO A 64 21.15 13.52 -7.47
CA PRO A 64 21.66 12.66 -6.39
C PRO A 64 20.72 12.53 -5.20
N SER A 65 19.89 13.54 -4.93
CA SER A 65 18.83 13.43 -3.89
C SER A 65 17.74 12.45 -4.29
N LEU A 66 17.33 12.47 -5.57
CA LEU A 66 16.34 11.52 -6.09
C LEU A 66 16.88 10.08 -6.08
N TRP A 67 18.15 9.89 -6.47
CA TRP A 67 18.83 8.60 -6.39
C TRP A 67 18.86 8.06 -4.95
N ARG A 68 19.26 8.93 -4.02
CA ARG A 68 19.26 8.62 -2.60
C ARG A 68 17.87 8.21 -2.09
N GLN A 69 16.83 8.99 -2.45
CA GLN A 69 15.45 8.69 -2.05
C GLN A 69 15.00 7.34 -2.62
N ALA A 70 15.32 7.05 -3.87
CA ALA A 70 15.00 5.77 -4.50
C ALA A 70 15.69 4.60 -3.77
N LYS A 71 16.97 4.75 -3.38
CA LYS A 71 17.68 3.75 -2.56
C LYS A 71 17.04 3.54 -1.19
N LEU A 72 16.59 4.60 -0.52
CA LEU A 72 15.88 4.48 0.76
C LEU A 72 14.54 3.76 0.59
N ASN A 73 13.79 4.08 -0.46
CA ASN A 73 12.52 3.43 -0.77
C ASN A 73 12.67 1.95 -1.17
N ASN A 74 13.84 1.55 -1.68
CA ASN A 74 14.13 0.15 -2.02
C ASN A 74 14.42 -0.75 -0.80
N ASN A 75 14.31 -0.22 0.42
CA ASN A 75 14.20 -1.02 1.63
C ASN A 75 12.79 -1.59 1.75
N ILE A 76 12.50 -2.63 0.96
CA ILE A 76 11.19 -3.26 0.82
C ILE A 76 10.99 -4.40 1.80
N GLY A 77 9.74 -4.70 2.18
CA GLY A 77 9.41 -5.84 3.02
C GLY A 77 8.38 -5.55 4.09
N LEU A 78 8.40 -6.38 5.13
CA LEU A 78 7.60 -6.25 6.33
C LEU A 78 8.41 -5.59 7.45
N PHE A 79 7.86 -4.57 8.07
CA PHE A 79 8.49 -3.78 9.12
C PHE A 79 7.58 -3.64 10.33
N LYS A 80 8.12 -3.80 11.54
CA LYS A 80 7.44 -3.41 12.79
C LYS A 80 7.63 -1.92 12.99
N VAL A 81 6.54 -1.15 12.99
CA VAL A 81 6.56 0.30 13.22
C VAL A 81 6.53 0.62 14.71
N SER A 82 5.60 -0.02 15.42
CA SER A 82 5.47 0.04 16.87
C SER A 82 4.78 -1.24 17.38
N GLU A 83 4.48 -1.32 18.66
CA GLU A 83 3.71 -2.45 19.19
C GLU A 83 2.31 -2.47 18.56
N GLY A 84 1.91 -3.63 18.02
CA GLY A 84 0.62 -3.79 17.34
C GLY A 84 0.50 -3.12 15.96
N ILE A 85 1.57 -2.52 15.42
CA ILE A 85 1.52 -1.83 14.11
C ILE A 85 2.70 -2.28 13.24
N TRP A 86 2.37 -2.74 12.02
CA TRP A 86 3.33 -3.14 11.00
C TRP A 86 3.04 -2.44 9.67
N GLN A 87 4.07 -2.32 8.84
CA GLN A 87 3.96 -1.75 7.52
C GLN A 87 4.61 -2.68 6.48
N ILE A 88 3.90 -2.88 5.38
CA ILE A 88 4.36 -3.63 4.21
C ILE A 88 4.75 -2.60 3.16
N ARG A 89 6.02 -2.62 2.75
CA ARG A 89 6.63 -1.64 1.84
C ARG A 89 7.13 -2.32 0.57
N GLY A 90 6.98 -1.64 -0.58
CA GLY A 90 7.53 -2.07 -1.86
C GLY A 90 6.82 -3.24 -2.52
N PHE A 91 5.59 -3.55 -2.13
CA PHE A 91 4.73 -4.49 -2.85
C PHE A 91 3.94 -3.80 -3.98
N ASP A 92 3.96 -2.46 -3.98
CA ASP A 92 3.27 -1.61 -4.91
C ASP A 92 3.82 -0.17 -4.76
N LEU A 93 3.20 0.82 -5.41
CA LEU A 93 3.54 2.24 -5.29
C LEU A 93 3.30 2.78 -3.86
N ALA A 94 2.17 2.40 -3.25
CA ALA A 94 1.84 2.75 -1.88
C ALA A 94 2.35 1.69 -0.87
N ASN A 95 2.20 2.00 0.42
CA ASN A 95 2.44 1.06 1.51
C ASN A 95 1.12 0.59 2.10
N MET A 96 1.09 -0.64 2.60
CA MET A 96 -0.03 -1.18 3.38
C MET A 96 0.35 -1.20 4.85
N THR A 97 -0.49 -0.63 5.72
CA THR A 97 -0.27 -0.69 7.17
C THR A 97 -1.27 -1.65 7.81
N LEU A 98 -0.76 -2.51 8.70
CA LEU A 98 -1.55 -3.44 9.49
C LEU A 98 -1.54 -3.00 10.95
N ILE A 99 -2.74 -2.87 11.53
CA ILE A 99 -2.94 -2.60 12.95
C ILE A 99 -3.60 -3.83 13.57
N GLU A 100 -3.05 -4.32 14.67
CA GLU A 100 -3.59 -5.45 15.38
C GLU A 100 -4.83 -5.06 16.18
N GLY A 101 -6.00 -5.50 15.73
CA GLY A 101 -7.25 -5.38 16.45
C GLY A 101 -7.55 -6.59 17.34
N LYS A 102 -8.56 -6.50 18.19
CA LYS A 102 -9.00 -7.61 19.06
C LYS A 102 -9.50 -8.81 18.26
N THR A 103 -10.11 -8.60 17.13
CA THR A 103 -10.78 -9.63 16.31
C THR A 103 -10.05 -9.94 15.00
N GLY A 104 -9.06 -9.15 14.61
CA GLY A 104 -8.34 -9.31 13.35
C GLY A 104 -7.52 -8.10 12.98
N TRP A 105 -7.09 -8.05 11.70
CA TRP A 105 -6.31 -6.95 11.17
C TRP A 105 -7.19 -5.78 10.77
N ILE A 106 -6.82 -4.57 11.19
CA ILE A 106 -7.30 -3.32 10.61
C ILE A 106 -6.25 -2.93 9.56
N ILE A 107 -6.67 -2.82 8.31
CA ILE A 107 -5.78 -2.51 7.18
C ILE A 107 -5.95 -1.03 6.84
N VAL A 108 -4.84 -0.28 6.79
CA VAL A 108 -4.83 1.08 6.25
C VAL A 108 -4.19 1.03 4.88
N ASP A 109 -4.98 1.40 3.87
CA ASP A 109 -4.70 1.34 2.44
C ASP A 109 -4.43 -0.09 1.91
N THR A 110 -4.90 -0.36 0.70
CA THR A 110 -4.91 -1.71 0.13
C THR A 110 -4.13 -1.84 -1.17
N LEU A 111 -3.23 -0.88 -1.47
CA LEU A 111 -2.43 -0.88 -2.68
C LEU A 111 -3.27 -0.73 -3.97
N THR A 112 -2.61 -0.84 -5.15
CA THR A 112 -3.22 -0.54 -6.45
C THR A 112 -4.06 -1.69 -7.00
N SER A 113 -3.62 -2.94 -6.81
CA SER A 113 -4.24 -4.11 -7.43
C SER A 113 -4.58 -5.21 -6.43
N LYS A 114 -5.55 -6.07 -6.81
CA LYS A 114 -5.91 -7.25 -6.00
C LYS A 114 -4.71 -8.18 -5.80
N GLU A 115 -3.86 -8.29 -6.83
CA GLU A 115 -2.69 -9.16 -6.83
C GLU A 115 -1.64 -8.68 -5.83
N THR A 116 -1.30 -7.39 -5.87
CA THR A 116 -0.31 -6.79 -4.94
C THR A 116 -0.82 -6.81 -3.51
N ALA A 117 -2.10 -6.49 -3.29
CA ALA A 117 -2.72 -6.52 -1.97
C ALA A 117 -2.80 -7.94 -1.39
N ALA A 118 -3.22 -8.93 -2.20
CA ALA A 118 -3.25 -10.33 -1.77
C ALA A 118 -1.85 -10.86 -1.44
N ALA A 119 -0.85 -10.53 -2.26
CA ALA A 119 0.53 -10.91 -2.00
C ALA A 119 1.05 -10.27 -0.70
N ALA A 120 0.76 -8.98 -0.47
CA ALA A 120 1.18 -8.24 0.70
C ALA A 120 0.60 -8.82 2.00
N ILE A 121 -0.73 -9.01 2.07
CA ILE A 121 -1.37 -9.56 3.27
C ILE A 121 -0.93 -11.01 3.52
N ASN A 122 -0.80 -11.83 2.48
CA ASN A 122 -0.35 -13.21 2.62
C ASN A 122 1.11 -13.29 3.05
N PHE A 123 1.96 -12.37 2.59
CA PHE A 123 3.34 -12.26 3.07
C PHE A 123 3.38 -11.92 4.56
N ALA A 124 2.61 -10.93 5.01
CA ALA A 124 2.54 -10.56 6.43
C ALA A 124 2.03 -11.72 7.31
N ARG A 125 1.00 -12.44 6.87
CA ARG A 125 0.43 -13.59 7.59
C ARG A 125 1.45 -14.69 7.91
N LYS A 126 2.46 -14.90 7.06
CA LYS A 126 3.53 -15.87 7.31
C LYS A 126 4.35 -15.55 8.56
N TYR A 127 4.46 -14.28 8.93
CA TYR A 127 5.30 -13.82 10.05
C TYR A 127 4.50 -13.37 11.26
N LEU A 128 3.26 -12.90 11.05
CA LEU A 128 2.42 -12.31 12.09
C LEU A 128 1.23 -13.18 12.51
N GLY A 129 1.01 -14.29 11.80
CA GLY A 129 -0.13 -15.18 12.00
C GLY A 129 -1.32 -14.82 11.11
N ASP A 130 -2.15 -15.84 10.86
CA ASP A 130 -3.32 -15.74 10.00
C ASP A 130 -4.52 -15.22 10.81
N LYS A 131 -4.76 -13.92 10.74
CA LYS A 131 -5.91 -13.27 11.33
C LYS A 131 -6.85 -12.76 10.24
N PRO A 132 -8.17 -12.78 10.46
CA PRO A 132 -9.12 -12.18 9.52
C PRO A 132 -8.93 -10.67 9.41
N VAL A 133 -9.45 -10.08 8.33
CA VAL A 133 -9.55 -8.63 8.21
C VAL A 133 -10.79 -8.19 8.98
N SER A 134 -10.63 -7.28 9.95
CA SER A 134 -11.71 -6.77 10.79
C SER A 134 -12.18 -5.37 10.40
N ALA A 135 -11.33 -4.59 9.70
CA ALA A 135 -11.70 -3.30 9.12
C ALA A 135 -10.71 -2.89 8.03
N ILE A 136 -11.14 -2.01 7.14
CA ILE A 136 -10.28 -1.30 6.17
C ILE A 136 -10.47 0.20 6.34
N ILE A 137 -9.37 0.95 6.28
CA ILE A 137 -9.35 2.41 6.30
C ILE A 137 -8.64 2.88 5.04
N PHE A 138 -9.30 3.69 4.21
CA PHE A 138 -8.67 4.38 3.09
C PHE A 138 -8.32 5.80 3.49
N THR A 139 -7.05 6.17 3.31
CA THR A 139 -6.57 7.51 3.65
C THR A 139 -7.09 8.56 2.67
N HIS A 140 -7.23 8.20 1.39
CA HIS A 140 -7.75 9.07 0.34
C HIS A 140 -8.11 8.28 -0.93
N SER A 141 -8.63 8.96 -1.96
CA SER A 141 -9.23 8.37 -3.16
C SER A 141 -8.27 8.12 -4.32
N HIS A 142 -6.96 8.12 -4.13
CA HIS A 142 -6.04 7.65 -5.15
C HIS A 142 -6.07 6.12 -5.26
N VAL A 143 -6.01 5.61 -6.50
CA VAL A 143 -6.20 4.19 -6.78
C VAL A 143 -5.17 3.27 -6.12
N ASP A 144 -3.96 3.75 -5.92
CA ASP A 144 -2.87 3.04 -5.24
C ASP A 144 -3.09 2.86 -3.73
N HIS A 145 -4.16 3.44 -3.18
CA HIS A 145 -4.58 3.29 -1.78
C HIS A 145 -5.80 2.39 -1.60
N PHE A 146 -6.69 2.30 -2.61
CA PHE A 146 -7.92 1.49 -2.48
C PHE A 146 -8.09 0.39 -3.53
N GLY A 147 -7.39 0.47 -4.67
CA GLY A 147 -7.63 -0.40 -5.82
C GLY A 147 -7.44 -1.89 -5.55
N GLY A 148 -6.64 -2.25 -4.56
CA GLY A 148 -6.35 -3.61 -4.15
C GLY A 148 -7.31 -4.22 -3.12
N ALA A 149 -8.40 -3.54 -2.73
CA ALA A 149 -9.31 -4.02 -1.67
C ALA A 149 -9.83 -5.46 -1.89
N LEU A 150 -10.07 -5.86 -3.14
CA LEU A 150 -10.48 -7.23 -3.49
C LEU A 150 -9.36 -8.27 -3.33
N GLY A 151 -8.13 -7.87 -3.04
CA GLY A 151 -7.05 -8.76 -2.65
C GLY A 151 -7.05 -9.10 -1.16
N VAL A 152 -7.75 -8.32 -0.34
CA VAL A 152 -7.83 -8.50 1.12
C VAL A 152 -9.24 -8.88 1.62
N LEU A 153 -10.27 -8.57 0.85
CA LEU A 153 -11.67 -8.97 1.09
C LEU A 153 -12.23 -9.70 -0.13
N THR A 154 -13.06 -10.72 0.13
CA THR A 154 -13.83 -11.36 -0.94
C THR A 154 -15.09 -10.56 -1.29
N PRO A 155 -15.65 -10.71 -2.51
CA PRO A 155 -16.93 -10.10 -2.86
C PRO A 155 -18.07 -10.46 -1.90
N GLU A 156 -18.05 -11.68 -1.36
CA GLU A 156 -19.04 -12.17 -0.38
C GLU A 156 -18.91 -11.42 0.95
N GLN A 157 -17.69 -11.19 1.44
CA GLN A 157 -17.44 -10.41 2.66
C GLN A 157 -17.89 -8.96 2.50
N ILE A 158 -17.66 -8.36 1.32
CA ILE A 158 -18.11 -7.01 1.00
C ILE A 158 -19.65 -6.96 1.00
N LYS A 159 -20.32 -7.92 0.34
CA LYS A 159 -21.78 -8.02 0.30
C LYS A 159 -22.41 -8.22 1.68
N ALA A 160 -21.78 -9.04 2.52
CA ALA A 160 -22.23 -9.30 3.88
C ALA A 160 -22.16 -8.06 4.79
N GLY A 161 -21.32 -7.05 4.44
CA GLY A 161 -21.17 -5.82 5.21
C GLY A 161 -20.57 -6.02 6.61
N ASN A 162 -19.94 -7.19 6.86
CA ASN A 162 -19.40 -7.53 8.18
C ASN A 162 -18.04 -6.90 8.47
N VAL A 163 -17.36 -6.39 7.43
CA VAL A 163 -16.07 -5.69 7.54
C VAL A 163 -16.31 -4.22 7.24
N PRO A 164 -16.23 -3.32 8.23
CA PRO A 164 -16.38 -1.89 7.99
C PRO A 164 -15.25 -1.37 7.10
N VAL A 165 -15.62 -0.55 6.12
CA VAL A 165 -14.71 0.20 5.26
C VAL A 165 -14.89 1.68 5.57
N ILE A 166 -13.83 2.31 6.04
CA ILE A 166 -13.80 3.71 6.48
C ILE A 166 -13.01 4.51 5.44
N VAL A 167 -13.56 5.63 5.00
CA VAL A 167 -12.91 6.54 4.07
C VAL A 167 -12.69 7.87 4.78
N ILE A 168 -11.42 8.32 4.84
CA ILE A 168 -11.04 9.60 5.41
C ILE A 168 -11.02 10.64 4.29
N SER A 169 -12.20 10.98 3.76
CA SER A 169 -12.33 12.00 2.73
C SER A 169 -13.79 12.44 2.58
N ASP A 170 -14.04 13.39 1.67
CA ASP A 170 -15.39 13.89 1.44
C ASP A 170 -16.30 12.86 0.74
N GLU A 171 -17.59 13.15 0.69
CA GLU A 171 -18.62 12.27 0.11
C GLU A 171 -18.34 11.94 -1.37
N SER A 172 -17.71 12.85 -2.13
CA SER A 172 -17.40 12.66 -3.54
C SER A 172 -16.33 11.58 -3.76
N ASP A 173 -15.34 11.51 -2.89
CA ASP A 173 -14.27 10.52 -2.95
C ASP A 173 -14.76 9.12 -2.53
N PHE A 174 -15.66 9.07 -1.55
CA PHE A 174 -16.34 7.84 -1.17
C PHE A 174 -17.10 7.23 -2.35
N VAL A 175 -17.85 8.03 -3.09
CA VAL A 175 -18.58 7.58 -4.29
C VAL A 175 -17.61 7.02 -5.35
N LYS A 176 -16.48 7.68 -5.60
CA LYS A 176 -15.46 7.22 -6.55
C LYS A 176 -14.86 5.87 -6.15
N ILE A 177 -14.51 5.71 -4.87
CA ILE A 177 -13.98 4.44 -4.33
C ILE A 177 -15.02 3.34 -4.45
N ALA A 178 -16.26 3.60 -4.01
CA ALA A 178 -17.35 2.64 -4.09
C ALA A 178 -17.63 2.22 -5.54
N GLN A 179 -17.69 3.17 -6.47
CA GLN A 179 -17.85 2.90 -7.89
C GLN A 179 -16.71 2.06 -8.45
N ALA A 180 -15.45 2.41 -8.17
CA ALA A 180 -14.30 1.67 -8.68
C ALA A 180 -14.25 0.22 -8.18
N LEU A 181 -14.61 -0.04 -6.91
CA LEU A 181 -14.67 -1.38 -6.33
C LEU A 181 -15.80 -2.22 -6.90
N LEU A 182 -16.93 -1.60 -7.23
CA LEU A 182 -18.12 -2.28 -7.76
C LEU A 182 -18.04 -2.50 -9.27
N TYR A 183 -17.51 -1.53 -10.04
CA TYR A 183 -17.46 -1.60 -11.50
C TYR A 183 -16.43 -2.59 -12.05
N ARG A 184 -15.35 -2.87 -11.34
CA ARG A 184 -14.36 -3.86 -11.80
C ARG A 184 -14.90 -5.29 -11.91
N ASN A 185 -16.06 -5.58 -11.30
CA ASN A 185 -16.64 -6.92 -11.23
C ASN A 185 -17.99 -7.10 -11.93
N SER A 186 -18.58 -6.07 -12.52
CA SER A 186 -19.84 -6.20 -13.26
C SER A 186 -20.03 -5.12 -14.31
N PRO A 187 -20.32 -5.47 -15.57
CA PRO A 187 -20.65 -4.50 -16.63
C PRO A 187 -22.07 -3.96 -16.56
N LYS A 188 -22.88 -4.32 -15.59
CA LYS A 188 -24.29 -3.92 -15.51
C LYS A 188 -24.70 -3.54 -14.09
N GLU A 189 -25.08 -2.25 -13.96
CA GLU A 189 -25.87 -1.60 -12.92
C GLU A 189 -25.53 -1.89 -11.45
N ILE A 190 -25.09 -0.85 -10.73
CA ILE A 190 -24.93 -0.85 -9.28
C ILE A 190 -26.32 -0.82 -8.66
N PRO A 191 -26.73 -1.82 -7.86
CA PRO A 191 -27.94 -1.68 -7.05
C PRO A 191 -27.71 -0.57 -6.01
N MET A 192 -28.60 0.41 -5.93
CA MET A 192 -28.59 1.47 -4.88
C MET A 192 -28.53 0.92 -3.45
N SER A 193 -28.90 -0.35 -3.26
CA SER A 193 -28.80 -1.06 -1.98
C SER A 193 -27.35 -1.27 -1.48
N MET A 194 -26.34 -1.26 -2.35
CA MET A 194 -24.93 -1.39 -1.92
C MET A 194 -24.32 -0.07 -1.45
N GLY A 195 -24.72 1.06 -2.01
CA GLY A 195 -24.41 2.38 -1.46
C GLY A 195 -24.97 2.53 -0.03
N ALA A 196 -26.18 2.02 0.21
CA ALA A 196 -26.80 2.00 1.53
C ALA A 196 -26.06 1.09 2.55
N CYS A 197 -25.45 -0.01 2.11
CA CYS A 197 -24.71 -0.90 3.01
C CYS A 197 -23.38 -0.27 3.50
N LEU A 198 -22.69 0.47 2.63
CA LEU A 198 -21.50 1.24 2.99
C LEU A 198 -21.86 2.45 3.87
N ILE A 199 -22.98 3.13 3.59
CA ILE A 199 -23.53 4.25 4.39
C ILE A 199 -24.02 3.75 5.76
N ASN A 200 -24.61 2.58 5.86
CA ASN A 200 -25.05 1.99 7.13
C ASN A 200 -23.86 1.58 8.03
N GLY A 201 -22.72 1.19 7.46
CA GLY A 201 -21.47 1.02 8.19
C GLY A 201 -21.03 2.32 8.88
N ILE A 202 -21.13 3.45 8.17
CA ILE A 202 -20.78 4.77 8.70
C ILE A 202 -21.78 5.25 9.75
N ASN A 203 -23.09 5.07 9.54
CA ASN A 203 -24.13 5.49 10.46
C ASN A 203 -24.14 4.71 11.79
N ASN A 204 -23.61 3.49 11.82
CA ASN A 204 -23.44 2.73 13.06
C ASN A 204 -22.25 3.22 13.90
N TRP A 205 -21.27 3.92 13.31
CA TRP A 205 -20.15 4.52 14.04
C TRP A 205 -20.51 5.83 14.76
N GLN A 206 -21.53 6.55 14.31
CA GLN A 206 -22.02 7.76 15.00
C GLN A 206 -22.80 7.45 16.29
N LYS A 207 -23.00 6.17 16.64
CA LYS A 207 -23.74 5.71 17.81
C LYS A 207 -22.86 5.06 18.90
N ILE A 208 -21.52 5.10 18.73
CA ILE A 208 -20.52 4.70 19.72
C ILE A 208 -19.79 5.95 20.20
#